data_6a2081e23ed3b121ac4e6c12d584dd67
#
_entry.id   6a2081e23ed3b121ac4e6c12d584dd67
#
_cell.length_a   1.000
_cell.length_b   1.000
_cell.length_c   1.000
_cell.angle_alpha   90.00
_cell.angle_beta   90.00
_cell.angle_gamma   90.00
#
_symmetry.space_group_name_H-M   'P 1'
#
loop_
_entity.id
_entity.type
_entity.pdbx_description
1 polymer ?
#
loop_
_entity_poly.entity_id
_entity_poly.type
_entity_poly.pdbx_seq_one_letter_code
_entity_poly.pdbx_strand_id
1 'polypeptide(L)'
;MMGVVLANNEDLVGIERWTKNAGVYVSPDDIFMSLRGLRTLPLRLEQSSYNSLKLAKFLESLKEVKYVMHPALTQHPDHKFWKRDFKGSSGLFAIEFNDNISDEA
;
A
#
# COMPACT_ATOMS: atom_id res chain seq x y z
N MET A 1 6.80 11.90 -8.16
CA MET A 1 5.84 10.92 -7.58
C MET A 1 4.59 10.93 -8.46
N MET A 2 4.09 9.77 -8.87
CA MET A 2 2.93 9.64 -9.74
C MET A 2 1.88 8.75 -9.08
N GLY A 3 0.59 9.10 -9.24
CA GLY A 3 -0.54 8.27 -8.87
C GLY A 3 -1.26 7.74 -10.10
N VAL A 4 -2.04 6.67 -9.93
CA VAL A 4 -2.87 6.07 -10.98
C VAL A 4 -4.31 5.99 -10.47
N VAL A 5 -5.24 6.41 -11.29
CA VAL A 5 -6.68 6.25 -11.05
C VAL A 5 -7.22 5.20 -12.02
N LEU A 6 -7.89 4.19 -11.49
CA LEU A 6 -8.58 3.17 -12.25
C LEU A 6 -10.08 3.37 -12.06
N ALA A 7 -10.82 3.40 -13.16
CA ALA A 7 -12.27 3.57 -13.14
C ALA A 7 -12.92 2.74 -14.25
N ASN A 8 -14.22 2.50 -14.12
CA ASN A 8 -15.04 1.94 -15.19
C ASN A 8 -15.18 2.94 -16.34
N ASN A 9 -15.50 2.45 -17.55
CA ASN A 9 -15.58 3.28 -18.75
C ASN A 9 -16.54 4.47 -18.61
N GLU A 10 -17.65 4.31 -17.89
CA GLU A 10 -18.63 5.37 -17.69
C GLU A 10 -18.06 6.53 -16.84
N ASP A 11 -17.30 6.21 -15.81
CA ASP A 11 -16.69 7.18 -14.92
C ASP A 11 -15.42 7.81 -15.52
N LEU A 12 -14.72 7.08 -16.38
CA LEU A 12 -13.44 7.49 -16.97
C LEU A 12 -13.57 8.79 -17.76
N VAL A 13 -14.65 8.96 -18.52
CA VAL A 13 -14.90 10.16 -19.34
C VAL A 13 -15.01 11.42 -18.48
N GLY A 14 -15.65 11.32 -17.31
CA GLY A 14 -15.76 12.42 -16.36
C GLY A 14 -14.40 12.78 -15.76
N ILE A 15 -13.64 11.78 -15.36
CA ILE A 15 -12.29 11.94 -14.77
C ILE A 15 -11.33 12.56 -15.79
N GLU A 16 -11.31 12.08 -17.03
CA GLU A 16 -10.47 12.65 -18.10
C GLU A 16 -10.80 14.13 -18.37
N ARG A 17 -12.09 14.46 -18.43
CA ARG A 17 -12.52 15.84 -18.65
C ARG A 17 -12.07 16.73 -17.50
N TRP A 18 -12.23 16.25 -16.28
CA TRP A 18 -11.81 16.99 -15.09
C TRP A 18 -10.30 17.21 -15.07
N THR A 19 -9.49 16.17 -15.29
CA THR A 19 -8.02 16.28 -15.30
C THR A 19 -7.52 17.25 -16.37
N LYS A 20 -8.12 17.21 -17.57
CA LYS A 20 -7.78 18.17 -18.66
C LYS A 20 -8.12 19.59 -18.26
N ASN A 21 -9.31 19.84 -17.71
CA ASN A 21 -9.74 21.18 -17.32
C ASN A 21 -8.97 21.73 -16.12
N ALA A 22 -8.59 20.86 -15.17
CA ALA A 22 -7.82 21.23 -14.00
C ALA A 22 -6.31 21.41 -14.30
N GLY A 23 -5.85 21.06 -15.49
CA GLY A 23 -4.44 21.16 -15.86
C GLY A 23 -3.54 20.17 -15.11
N VAL A 24 -4.10 19.04 -14.68
CA VAL A 24 -3.35 18.00 -13.98
C VAL A 24 -2.63 17.12 -14.99
N TYR A 25 -1.35 17.36 -15.16
CA TYR A 25 -0.51 16.63 -16.09
C TYR A 25 0.65 15.93 -15.37
N VAL A 26 1.04 14.79 -15.91
CA VAL A 26 2.26 14.07 -15.53
C VAL A 26 3.25 14.22 -16.67
N SER A 27 4.53 14.45 -16.35
CA SER A 27 5.54 14.59 -17.36
C SER A 27 5.72 13.30 -18.17
N PRO A 28 6.07 13.36 -19.47
CA PRO A 28 6.35 12.17 -20.27
C PRO A 28 7.44 11.28 -19.66
N ASP A 29 8.45 11.88 -19.04
CA ASP A 29 9.54 11.14 -18.39
C ASP A 29 9.04 10.34 -17.17
N ASP A 30 8.18 10.93 -16.34
CA ASP A 30 7.56 10.22 -15.22
C ASP A 30 6.67 9.07 -15.69
N ILE A 31 5.92 9.26 -16.78
CA ILE A 31 5.11 8.21 -17.39
C ILE A 31 6.01 7.08 -17.90
N PHE A 32 7.09 7.40 -18.61
CA PHE A 32 8.04 6.41 -19.11
C PHE A 32 8.67 5.60 -17.97
N MET A 33 9.15 6.27 -16.93
CA MET A 33 9.73 5.61 -15.76
C MET A 33 8.73 4.72 -15.04
N SER A 34 7.49 5.15 -14.95
CA SER A 34 6.41 4.37 -14.32
C SER A 34 6.04 3.13 -15.13
N LEU A 35 5.94 3.25 -16.46
CA LEU A 35 5.71 2.11 -17.36
C LEU A 35 6.86 1.10 -17.30
N ARG A 36 8.10 1.59 -17.24
CA ARG A 36 9.27 0.73 -17.03
C ARG A 36 9.19 -0.02 -15.71
N GLY A 37 8.83 0.68 -14.62
CA GLY A 37 8.66 0.09 -13.29
C GLY A 37 7.51 -0.92 -13.20
N LEU A 38 6.45 -0.71 -13.97
CA LEU A 38 5.26 -1.58 -13.99
C LEU A 38 5.59 -3.00 -14.46
N ARG A 39 6.54 -3.16 -15.39
CA ARG A 39 6.95 -4.47 -15.93
C ARG A 39 7.51 -5.41 -14.86
N THR A 40 8.14 -4.88 -13.82
CA THR A 40 8.72 -5.65 -12.72
C THR A 40 7.90 -5.53 -11.43
N LEU A 41 6.76 -4.82 -11.47
CA LEU A 41 5.94 -4.58 -10.29
C LEU A 41 5.47 -5.87 -9.61
N PRO A 42 5.00 -6.91 -10.33
CA PRO A 42 4.53 -8.14 -9.67
C PRO A 42 5.61 -8.79 -8.82
N LEU A 43 6.82 -8.94 -9.35
CA LEU A 43 7.95 -9.54 -8.63
C LEU A 43 8.32 -8.73 -7.37
N ARG A 44 8.38 -7.41 -7.50
CA ARG A 44 8.71 -6.53 -6.38
C ARG A 44 7.60 -6.50 -5.33
N LEU A 45 6.35 -6.53 -5.76
CA LEU A 45 5.21 -6.52 -4.87
C LEU A 45 5.12 -7.83 -4.09
N GLU A 46 5.32 -8.96 -4.73
CA GLU A 46 5.36 -10.28 -4.11
C GLU A 46 6.46 -10.35 -3.03
N GLN A 47 7.68 -9.92 -3.37
CA GLN A 47 8.80 -9.90 -2.42
C GLN A 47 8.55 -8.93 -1.26
N SER A 48 8.00 -7.73 -1.54
CA SER A 48 7.65 -6.76 -0.50
C SER A 48 6.56 -7.28 0.43
N SER A 49 5.53 -7.91 -0.13
CA SER A 49 4.44 -8.53 0.65
C SER A 49 4.96 -9.65 1.56
N TYR A 50 5.81 -10.52 1.02
CA TYR A 50 6.43 -11.58 1.81
C TYR A 50 7.25 -11.03 2.98
N ASN A 51 8.10 -10.04 2.70
CA ASN A 51 8.98 -9.44 3.70
C ASN A 51 8.17 -8.68 4.78
N SER A 52 7.16 -7.90 4.36
CA SER A 52 6.31 -7.16 5.29
C SER A 52 5.54 -8.08 6.23
N LEU A 53 4.99 -9.18 5.71
CA LEU A 53 4.27 -10.14 6.54
C LEU A 53 5.20 -10.86 7.53
N LYS A 54 6.42 -11.20 7.10
CA LYS A 54 7.43 -11.78 7.98
C LYS A 54 7.85 -10.81 9.08
N LEU A 55 8.08 -9.55 8.71
CA LEU A 55 8.43 -8.50 9.67
C LEU A 55 7.26 -8.21 10.63
N ALA A 56 6.03 -8.10 10.11
CA ALA A 56 4.84 -7.89 10.92
C ALA A 56 4.67 -8.96 12.00
N LYS A 57 4.82 -10.24 11.62
CA LYS A 57 4.76 -11.38 12.58
C LYS A 57 5.87 -11.34 13.62
N PHE A 58 7.07 -10.91 13.24
CA PHE A 58 8.17 -10.72 14.16
C PHE A 58 7.84 -9.60 15.16
N LEU A 59 7.37 -8.46 14.68
CA LEU A 59 7.01 -7.32 15.53
C LEU A 59 5.86 -7.65 16.49
N GLU A 60 4.89 -8.49 16.09
CA GLU A 60 3.84 -8.98 17.01
C GLU A 60 4.40 -9.76 18.21
N SER A 61 5.57 -10.35 18.08
CA SER A 61 6.22 -11.11 19.18
C SER A 61 6.97 -10.23 20.18
N LEU A 62 7.16 -8.95 19.87
CA LEU A 62 7.90 -8.03 20.73
C LEU A 62 6.97 -7.43 21.80
N LYS A 63 7.48 -7.36 23.02
CA LYS A 63 6.75 -6.79 24.17
C LYS A 63 6.52 -5.28 24.07
N GLU A 64 7.38 -4.61 23.33
CA GLU A 64 7.37 -3.17 23.10
C GLU A 64 6.27 -2.76 22.12
N VAL A 65 5.81 -3.69 21.28
CA VAL A 65 4.78 -3.45 20.26
C VAL A 65 3.41 -3.79 20.85
N LYS A 66 2.53 -2.81 20.87
CA LYS A 66 1.14 -2.95 21.32
C LYS A 66 0.26 -3.55 20.25
N TYR A 67 0.43 -3.09 19.02
CA TYR A 67 -0.41 -3.52 17.90
C TYR A 67 0.31 -3.38 16.54
N VAL A 68 0.08 -4.34 15.65
CA VAL A 68 0.58 -4.33 14.27
C VAL A 68 -0.61 -4.23 13.31
N MET A 69 -0.71 -3.11 12.61
CA MET A 69 -1.76 -2.84 11.63
C MET A 69 -1.37 -3.35 10.25
N HIS A 70 -1.48 -4.67 10.04
CA HIS A 70 -1.26 -5.30 8.74
C HIS A 70 -2.51 -6.09 8.34
N PRO A 71 -3.19 -5.76 7.21
CA PRO A 71 -4.49 -6.35 6.85
C PRO A 71 -4.47 -7.87 6.66
N ALA A 72 -3.32 -8.44 6.28
CA ALA A 72 -3.16 -9.89 6.12
C ALA A 72 -3.06 -10.65 7.46
N LEU A 73 -2.89 -9.97 8.58
CA LEU A 73 -2.91 -10.60 9.91
C LEU A 73 -4.34 -10.82 10.35
N THR A 74 -4.62 -11.97 10.93
CA THR A 74 -5.98 -12.38 11.35
C THR A 74 -6.58 -11.50 12.43
N GLN A 75 -5.75 -10.86 13.23
CA GLN A 75 -6.17 -9.93 14.28
C GLN A 75 -6.53 -8.54 13.78
N HIS A 76 -6.24 -8.23 12.49
CA HIS A 76 -6.66 -6.95 11.93
C HIS A 76 -8.19 -6.91 11.82
N PRO A 77 -8.86 -5.84 12.28
CA PRO A 77 -10.33 -5.75 12.31
C PRO A 77 -10.97 -5.95 10.92
N ASP A 78 -10.28 -5.49 9.88
CA ASP A 78 -10.75 -5.57 8.50
C ASP A 78 -10.16 -6.76 7.71
N HIS A 79 -9.51 -7.72 8.38
CA HIS A 79 -8.93 -8.89 7.73
C HIS A 79 -9.93 -9.63 6.83
N LYS A 80 -11.20 -9.72 7.25
CA LYS A 80 -12.27 -10.36 6.48
C LYS A 80 -12.51 -9.70 5.12
N PHE A 81 -12.43 -8.37 5.06
CA PHE A 81 -12.60 -7.62 3.82
C PHE A 81 -11.35 -7.75 2.95
N TRP A 82 -10.16 -7.66 3.53
CA TRP A 82 -8.93 -7.90 2.82
C TRP A 82 -8.92 -9.30 2.17
N LYS A 83 -9.29 -10.34 2.90
CA LYS A 83 -9.34 -11.72 2.40
C LYS A 83 -10.37 -11.91 1.29
N ARG A 84 -11.47 -11.17 1.31
CA ARG A 84 -12.51 -11.21 0.28
C ARG A 84 -12.10 -10.48 -1.00
N ASP A 85 -11.49 -9.31 -0.88
CA ASP A 85 -11.36 -8.34 -1.97
C ASP A 85 -9.94 -8.27 -2.56
N PHE A 86 -8.92 -8.72 -1.82
CA PHE A 86 -7.53 -8.60 -2.22
C PHE A 86 -6.85 -9.95 -2.41
N LYS A 87 -5.98 -10.02 -3.42
CA LYS A 87 -5.18 -11.23 -3.70
C LYS A 87 -3.84 -11.27 -2.96
N GLY A 88 -3.45 -10.16 -2.34
CA GLY A 88 -2.18 -10.00 -1.65
C GLY A 88 -2.12 -8.69 -0.88
N SER A 89 -0.96 -8.38 -0.34
CA SER A 89 -0.68 -7.14 0.38
C SER A 89 0.49 -6.38 -0.24
N SER A 90 0.75 -5.19 0.25
CA SER A 90 1.95 -4.43 -0.09
C SER A 90 3.03 -4.58 0.99
N GLY A 91 4.12 -3.84 0.84
CA GLY A 91 5.14 -3.71 1.88
C GLY A 91 4.82 -2.72 2.99
N LEU A 92 3.66 -2.05 2.93
CA LEU A 92 3.28 -0.98 3.87
C LEU A 92 2.37 -1.53 4.96
N PHE A 93 2.71 -1.23 6.20
CA PHE A 93 1.90 -1.48 7.39
C PHE A 93 2.31 -0.48 8.49
N ALA A 94 1.55 -0.40 9.55
CA ALA A 94 1.86 0.47 10.69
C ALA A 94 1.96 -0.35 11.98
N ILE A 95 2.66 0.21 12.96
CA ILE A 95 2.79 -0.35 14.30
C ILE A 95 2.44 0.70 15.34
N GLU A 96 1.90 0.26 16.45
CA GLU A 96 1.67 1.05 17.65
C GLU A 96 2.53 0.49 18.77
N PHE A 97 3.32 1.33 19.40
CA PHE A 97 4.15 0.96 20.56
C PHE A 97 3.36 1.08 21.86
N ASN A 98 3.80 0.37 22.89
CA ASN A 98 3.29 0.55 24.24
C ASN A 98 3.74 1.91 24.80
N ASP A 99 2.86 2.55 25.60
CA ASP A 99 3.08 3.89 26.18
C ASP A 99 4.30 3.99 27.12
N ASN A 100 4.90 2.86 27.49
CA ASN A 100 6.05 2.78 28.39
C ASN A 100 7.42 2.87 27.68
N ILE A 101 7.43 3.09 26.36
CA ILE A 101 8.67 3.35 25.62
C ILE A 101 8.96 4.84 25.77
N SER A 102 9.93 5.18 26.66
CA SER A 102 10.41 6.55 26.82
C SER A 102 11.03 7.05 25.51
N ASP A 103 10.79 8.33 25.19
CA ASP A 103 11.39 9.07 24.06
C ASP A 103 12.92 9.27 24.19
N GLU A 104 13.61 8.42 24.91
CA GLU A 104 15.07 8.43 25.06
C GLU A 104 15.71 7.54 24.00
N ALA A 105 15.87 8.11 22.79
CA ALA A 105 16.76 7.59 21.75
C ALA A 105 17.46 8.75 21.02
#